data_accc5ba5df7994a10fe42d7983a1a3bb
#
_entry.id   accc5ba5df7994a10fe42d7983a1a3bb
#
_cell.length_a   1.000
_cell.length_b   1.000
_cell.length_c   1.000
_cell.angle_alpha   90.00
_cell.angle_beta   90.00
_cell.angle_gamma   90.00
#
_symmetry.space_group_name_H-M   'P 1'
#
loop_
_entity.id
_entity.type
_entity.pdbx_description
1 polymer ?
#
loop_
_entity_poly.entity_id
_entity_poly.type
_entity_poly.pdbx_seq_one_letter_code
_entity_poly.pdbx_strand_id
1 'polypeptide(L)'
;MSRIGKLPIHVPAGVTVTIKDNVVTVKGPKGELVQEVNPDINVTLEDGVIHLTRPTDDKNHRALHGLYRSLVHNMVVGVSEGYVKKLELVGVGFRASNQGNLIEFALGYTHNIFLQLPKEIKVETKSERNQNPLIILESCDKQLLGQVCAKIRSFRMPEPYKGKGVLFVGEQIRRKSGKSAGAK
;
A
#
# COMPACT_ATOMS: atom_id res chain seq x y z
N MET A 1 9.88 17.73 -18.41
CA MET A 1 10.93 16.89 -17.79
C MET A 1 10.35 16.14 -16.59
N SER A 2 10.70 14.84 -16.39
CA SER A 2 10.27 14.11 -15.18
C SER A 2 11.19 14.48 -14.01
N ARG A 3 10.71 15.27 -13.06
CA ARG A 3 11.49 15.63 -11.85
C ARG A 3 11.80 14.39 -11.01
N ILE A 4 10.81 13.50 -10.84
CA ILE A 4 10.93 12.29 -10.02
C ILE A 4 11.92 11.29 -10.63
N GLY A 5 11.88 11.06 -11.95
CA GLY A 5 12.75 10.09 -12.61
C GLY A 5 14.25 10.39 -12.46
N LYS A 6 14.62 11.66 -12.37
CA LYS A 6 16.02 12.09 -12.24
C LYS A 6 16.58 12.03 -10.80
N LEU A 7 15.70 11.84 -9.80
CA LEU A 7 16.17 11.77 -8.41
C LEU A 7 16.92 10.46 -8.17
N PRO A 8 18.15 10.49 -7.65
CA PRO A 8 18.88 9.29 -7.27
C PRO A 8 18.15 8.52 -6.16
N ILE A 9 18.41 7.22 -6.09
CA ILE A 9 17.90 6.36 -5.03
C ILE A 9 19.07 5.88 -4.20
N HIS A 10 19.21 6.36 -2.98
CA HIS A 10 20.24 5.91 -2.06
C HIS A 10 19.83 4.55 -1.47
N VAL A 11 20.77 3.60 -1.51
CA VAL A 11 20.59 2.27 -0.92
C VAL A 11 21.05 2.33 0.53
N PRO A 12 20.14 2.12 1.51
CA PRO A 12 20.51 2.16 2.93
C PRO A 12 21.40 0.96 3.30
N ALA A 13 22.13 1.09 4.39
CA ALA A 13 22.95 -0.01 4.93
C ALA A 13 22.08 -1.24 5.24
N GLY A 14 22.56 -2.43 4.86
CA GLY A 14 21.84 -3.69 5.03
C GLY A 14 20.89 -4.06 3.89
N VAL A 15 20.81 -3.25 2.83
CA VAL A 15 20.08 -3.59 1.61
C VAL A 15 21.07 -3.91 0.50
N THR A 16 20.86 -5.03 -0.18
CA THR A 16 21.64 -5.47 -1.34
C THR A 16 20.77 -5.35 -2.59
N VAL A 17 21.31 -4.71 -3.61
CA VAL A 17 20.65 -4.55 -4.91
C VAL A 17 21.44 -5.29 -5.96
N THR A 18 20.76 -6.13 -6.73
CA THR A 18 21.34 -6.87 -7.87
C THR A 18 20.56 -6.53 -9.12
N ILE A 19 21.25 -6.19 -10.18
CA ILE A 19 20.67 -5.88 -11.49
C ILE A 19 21.20 -6.89 -12.49
N LYS A 20 20.31 -7.70 -13.09
CA LYS A 20 20.64 -8.68 -14.14
C LYS A 20 19.55 -8.67 -15.20
N ASP A 21 19.92 -8.54 -16.46
CA ASP A 21 19.01 -8.63 -17.61
C ASP A 21 17.72 -7.82 -17.44
N ASN A 22 17.84 -6.56 -17.03
CA ASN A 22 16.74 -5.65 -16.72
C ASN A 22 15.81 -6.10 -15.55
N VAL A 23 16.22 -7.09 -14.78
CA VAL A 23 15.54 -7.48 -13.55
C VAL A 23 16.29 -6.89 -12.36
N VAL A 24 15.60 -6.07 -11.59
CA VAL A 24 16.13 -5.48 -10.36
C VAL A 24 15.65 -6.30 -9.18
N THR A 25 16.57 -6.92 -8.46
CA THR A 25 16.31 -7.66 -7.24
C THR A 25 16.86 -6.85 -6.06
N VAL A 26 15.99 -6.57 -5.09
CA VAL A 26 16.34 -5.83 -3.88
C VAL A 26 16.10 -6.72 -2.68
N LYS A 27 17.14 -6.98 -1.90
CA LYS A 27 17.10 -7.83 -0.71
C LYS A 27 17.49 -7.02 0.53
N GLY A 28 16.70 -7.13 1.57
CA GLY A 28 16.90 -6.42 2.84
C GLY A 28 16.42 -7.20 4.04
N PRO A 29 16.44 -6.59 5.23
CA PRO A 29 16.08 -7.25 6.49
C PRO A 29 14.61 -7.69 6.56
N LYS A 30 13.70 -7.04 5.83
CA LYS A 30 12.26 -7.37 5.84
C LYS A 30 11.81 -8.31 4.71
N GLY A 31 12.68 -8.59 3.74
CA GLY A 31 12.37 -9.50 2.65
C GLY A 31 13.15 -9.23 1.39
N GLU A 32 12.70 -9.84 0.32
CA GLU A 32 13.27 -9.73 -1.02
C GLU A 32 12.16 -9.41 -2.00
N LEU A 33 12.39 -8.43 -2.87
CA LEU A 33 11.48 -8.03 -3.93
C LEU A 33 12.19 -8.04 -5.26
N VAL A 34 11.45 -8.43 -6.30
CA VAL A 34 11.95 -8.52 -7.68
C VAL A 34 11.05 -7.70 -8.59
N GLN A 35 11.64 -6.89 -9.44
CA GLN A 35 10.92 -6.08 -10.42
C GLN A 35 11.59 -6.17 -11.78
N GLU A 36 10.84 -6.57 -12.77
CA GLU A 36 11.23 -6.48 -14.17
C GLU A 36 11.07 -5.04 -14.66
N VAL A 37 12.11 -4.51 -15.28
CA VAL A 37 12.17 -3.16 -15.84
C VAL A 37 12.13 -3.26 -17.36
N ASN A 38 11.37 -2.36 -18.00
CA ASN A 38 11.33 -2.31 -19.46
C ASN A 38 12.74 -2.09 -20.04
N PRO A 39 13.14 -2.82 -21.11
CA PRO A 39 14.46 -2.75 -21.71
C PRO A 39 14.86 -1.34 -22.19
N ASP A 40 13.90 -0.45 -22.44
CA ASP A 40 14.17 0.94 -22.82
C ASP A 40 14.75 1.78 -21.66
N ILE A 41 14.65 1.31 -20.44
CA ILE A 41 15.13 2.04 -19.25
C ILE A 41 16.37 1.35 -18.70
N ASN A 42 17.49 2.06 -18.73
CA ASN A 42 18.73 1.58 -18.13
C ASN A 42 18.75 1.88 -16.63
N VAL A 43 19.11 0.87 -15.84
CA VAL A 43 19.30 0.98 -14.39
C VAL A 43 20.75 0.69 -14.07
N THR A 44 21.44 1.65 -13.43
CA THR A 44 22.82 1.51 -12.99
C THR A 44 22.92 1.66 -11.48
N LEU A 45 23.86 0.93 -10.88
CA LEU A 45 24.19 1.03 -9.46
C LEU A 45 25.64 1.47 -9.34
N GLU A 46 25.87 2.67 -8.82
CA GLU A 46 27.18 3.28 -8.62
C GLU A 46 27.28 3.80 -7.18
N ASP A 47 28.32 3.42 -6.47
CA ASP A 47 28.62 3.87 -5.10
C ASP A 47 27.41 3.79 -4.12
N GLY A 48 26.57 2.75 -4.23
CA GLY A 48 25.39 2.59 -3.38
C GLY A 48 24.22 3.51 -3.77
N VAL A 49 24.26 4.10 -4.95
CA VAL A 49 23.18 4.95 -5.50
C VAL A 49 22.69 4.33 -6.81
N ILE A 50 21.36 4.18 -6.90
CA ILE A 50 20.74 3.68 -8.12
C ILE A 50 20.31 4.87 -8.98
N HIS A 51 20.77 4.86 -10.22
CA HIS A 51 20.40 5.81 -11.25
C HIS A 51 19.59 5.13 -12.34
N LEU A 52 18.53 5.79 -12.78
CA LEU A 52 17.76 5.36 -13.94
C LEU A 52 17.95 6.37 -15.06
N THR A 53 18.21 5.86 -16.27
CA THR A 53 18.36 6.68 -17.48
C THR A 53 17.40 6.21 -18.56
N ARG A 54 17.06 7.13 -19.46
CA ARG A 54 16.20 6.87 -20.61
C ARG A 54 16.88 7.28 -21.91
N PRO A 55 16.62 6.61 -23.05
CA PRO A 55 17.31 6.89 -24.31
C PRO A 55 16.85 8.20 -24.96
N THR A 56 15.54 8.53 -24.85
CA THR A 56 14.97 9.73 -25.49
C THR A 56 14.01 10.48 -24.56
N ASP A 57 13.63 11.70 -24.95
CA ASP A 57 12.65 12.53 -24.25
C ASP A 57 11.22 12.30 -24.72
N ASP A 58 10.95 11.17 -25.38
CA ASP A 58 9.64 10.80 -25.83
C ASP A 58 8.65 10.64 -24.68
N LYS A 59 7.35 10.81 -24.94
CA LYS A 59 6.27 10.77 -23.94
C LYS A 59 6.27 9.45 -23.17
N ASN A 60 6.45 8.32 -23.87
CA ASN A 60 6.45 6.98 -23.29
C ASN A 60 7.68 6.76 -22.40
N HIS A 61 8.90 7.09 -22.86
CA HIS A 61 10.11 6.96 -22.07
C HIS A 61 10.10 7.85 -20.83
N ARG A 62 9.50 9.03 -20.92
CA ARG A 62 9.29 9.92 -19.75
C ARG A 62 8.36 9.31 -18.72
N ALA A 63 7.28 8.65 -19.15
CA ALA A 63 6.33 7.98 -18.27
C ALA A 63 6.99 6.76 -17.59
N LEU A 64 7.63 5.87 -18.36
CA LEU A 64 8.33 4.68 -17.86
C LEU A 64 9.46 5.04 -16.90
N HIS A 65 10.25 6.08 -17.20
CA HIS A 65 11.33 6.54 -16.35
C HIS A 65 10.84 6.94 -14.95
N GLY A 66 9.74 7.70 -14.86
CA GLY A 66 9.14 8.07 -13.58
C GLY A 66 8.51 6.88 -12.84
N LEU A 67 7.88 5.96 -13.59
CA LEU A 67 7.27 4.74 -13.05
C LEU A 67 8.32 3.85 -12.40
N TYR A 68 9.33 3.41 -13.17
CA TYR A 68 10.32 2.46 -12.66
C TYR A 68 11.18 3.05 -11.55
N ARG A 69 11.50 4.35 -11.62
CA ARG A 69 12.18 5.02 -10.51
C ARG A 69 11.36 4.92 -9.21
N SER A 70 10.05 5.14 -9.29
CA SER A 70 9.18 5.06 -8.13
C SER A 70 9.02 3.63 -7.62
N LEU A 71 8.93 2.63 -8.52
CA LEU A 71 8.85 1.22 -8.15
C LEU A 71 10.12 0.76 -7.43
N VAL A 72 11.30 1.03 -8.01
CA VAL A 72 12.58 0.65 -7.39
C VAL A 72 12.76 1.36 -6.04
N HIS A 73 12.43 2.64 -5.94
CA HIS A 73 12.47 3.35 -4.66
C HIS A 73 11.53 2.72 -3.61
N ASN A 74 10.30 2.36 -4.01
CA ASN A 74 9.37 1.69 -3.12
C ASN A 74 9.90 0.31 -2.66
N MET A 75 10.62 -0.42 -3.53
CA MET A 75 11.25 -1.70 -3.15
C MET A 75 12.33 -1.48 -2.09
N VAL A 76 13.24 -0.51 -2.31
CA VAL A 76 14.32 -0.20 -1.36
C VAL A 76 13.76 0.17 0.01
N VAL A 77 12.76 1.07 0.07
CA VAL A 77 12.09 1.43 1.33
C VAL A 77 11.35 0.24 1.94
N GLY A 78 10.67 -0.56 1.10
CA GLY A 78 9.90 -1.70 1.56
C GLY A 78 10.73 -2.80 2.23
N VAL A 79 11.89 -3.14 1.66
CA VAL A 79 12.76 -4.18 2.24
C VAL A 79 13.59 -3.67 3.43
N SER A 80 13.79 -2.35 3.56
CA SER A 80 14.52 -1.74 4.69
C SER A 80 13.58 -1.45 5.87
N GLU A 81 12.63 -0.55 5.70
CA GLU A 81 11.70 -0.07 6.74
C GLU A 81 10.38 -0.84 6.77
N GLY A 82 9.92 -1.29 5.59
CA GLY A 82 8.59 -1.87 5.39
C GLY A 82 7.48 -0.83 5.33
N TYR A 83 6.31 -1.29 4.94
CA TYR A 83 5.11 -0.46 4.90
C TYR A 83 4.08 -0.94 5.89
N VAL A 84 3.52 -0.01 6.64
CA VAL A 84 2.42 -0.26 7.58
C VAL A 84 1.21 0.57 7.15
N LYS A 85 0.05 -0.07 7.06
CA LYS A 85 -1.24 0.60 6.86
C LYS A 85 -2.21 0.20 7.95
N LYS A 86 -2.93 1.20 8.46
CA LYS A 86 -3.92 1.01 9.52
C LYS A 86 -5.30 1.35 8.98
N LEU A 87 -6.23 0.41 9.12
CA LEU A 87 -7.63 0.59 8.77
C LEU A 87 -8.47 0.61 10.05
N GLU A 88 -9.48 1.44 10.07
CA GLU A 88 -10.41 1.64 11.17
C GLU A 88 -11.83 1.23 10.74
N LEU A 89 -12.52 0.47 11.58
CA LEU A 89 -13.90 0.04 11.33
C LEU A 89 -14.86 0.94 12.08
N VAL A 90 -15.49 1.86 11.39
CA VAL A 90 -16.44 2.82 11.98
C VAL A 90 -17.86 2.32 11.81
N GLY A 91 -18.49 1.93 12.89
CA GLY A 91 -19.90 1.48 12.89
C GLY A 91 -20.27 0.68 14.12
N VAL A 92 -21.51 0.80 14.56
CA VAL A 92 -22.03 0.05 15.72
C VAL A 92 -22.04 -1.44 15.39
N GLY A 93 -21.38 -2.24 16.23
CA GLY A 93 -21.30 -3.69 16.06
C GLY A 93 -20.26 -4.16 15.01
N PHE A 94 -19.51 -3.26 14.40
CA PHE A 94 -18.43 -3.66 13.50
C PHE A 94 -17.30 -4.29 14.30
N ARG A 95 -16.80 -5.43 13.81
CA ARG A 95 -15.72 -6.18 14.44
C ARG A 95 -14.80 -6.76 13.36
N ALA A 96 -13.54 -6.95 13.71
CA ALA A 96 -12.60 -7.75 12.96
C ALA A 96 -11.78 -8.61 13.92
N SER A 97 -11.55 -9.85 13.55
CA SER A 97 -10.65 -10.78 14.24
C SER A 97 -9.77 -11.49 13.22
N ASN A 98 -8.58 -11.88 13.62
CA ASN A 98 -7.70 -12.63 12.74
C ASN A 98 -7.21 -13.92 13.42
N GLN A 99 -7.08 -14.96 12.61
CA GLN A 99 -6.43 -16.23 12.97
C GLN A 99 -5.31 -16.48 11.96
N GLY A 100 -4.06 -16.14 12.34
CA GLY A 100 -2.97 -16.11 11.39
C GLY A 100 -3.26 -15.13 10.23
N ASN A 101 -3.25 -15.64 9.01
CA ASN A 101 -3.51 -14.84 7.80
C ASN A 101 -4.98 -14.81 7.35
N LEU A 102 -5.89 -15.41 8.10
CA LEU A 102 -7.32 -15.34 7.83
C LEU A 102 -7.94 -14.25 8.70
N ILE A 103 -8.61 -13.30 8.07
CA ILE A 103 -9.37 -12.25 8.76
C ILE A 103 -10.86 -12.51 8.59
N GLU A 104 -11.57 -12.43 9.71
CA GLU A 104 -13.02 -12.43 9.76
C GLU A 104 -13.53 -11.02 10.04
N PHE A 105 -14.51 -10.59 9.25
CA PHE A 105 -15.12 -9.28 9.37
C PHE A 105 -16.63 -9.41 9.66
N ALA A 106 -17.10 -8.73 10.70
CA ALA A 106 -18.52 -8.46 10.94
C ALA A 106 -18.78 -6.98 10.64
N LEU A 107 -19.36 -6.67 9.48
CA LEU A 107 -19.55 -5.31 8.98
C LEU A 107 -21.03 -4.90 8.86
N GLY A 108 -21.90 -5.52 9.68
CA GLY A 108 -23.33 -5.23 9.67
C GLY A 108 -24.11 -5.85 8.51
N TYR A 109 -23.57 -6.92 7.94
CA TYR A 109 -24.27 -7.83 7.04
C TYR A 109 -24.84 -9.02 7.83
N THR A 110 -25.73 -9.79 7.22
CA THR A 110 -26.31 -11.02 7.81
C THR A 110 -25.29 -12.15 7.97
N HIS A 111 -24.15 -12.08 7.26
CA HIS A 111 -23.07 -13.05 7.33
C HIS A 111 -21.73 -12.35 7.55
N ASN A 112 -20.77 -13.08 8.11
CA ASN A 112 -19.41 -12.60 8.26
C ASN A 112 -18.65 -12.79 6.93
N ILE A 113 -17.72 -11.89 6.66
CA ILE A 113 -16.86 -11.92 5.47
C ILE A 113 -15.50 -12.45 5.90
N PHE A 114 -15.00 -13.45 5.17
CA PHE A 114 -13.69 -14.02 5.41
C PHE A 114 -12.72 -13.63 4.28
N LEU A 115 -11.53 -13.22 4.64
CA LEU A 115 -10.47 -12.86 3.70
C LEU A 115 -9.18 -13.57 4.08
N GLN A 116 -8.70 -14.43 3.18
CA GLN A 116 -7.38 -15.03 3.29
C GLN A 116 -6.34 -14.06 2.71
N LEU A 117 -5.35 -13.69 3.53
CA LEU A 117 -4.26 -12.82 3.12
C LEU A 117 -3.10 -13.63 2.52
N PRO A 118 -2.35 -13.04 1.56
CA PRO A 118 -1.06 -13.56 1.12
C PRO A 118 -0.07 -13.67 2.29
N LYS A 119 0.90 -14.59 2.17
CA LYS A 119 1.90 -14.85 3.22
C LYS A 119 2.84 -13.65 3.48
N GLU A 120 2.99 -12.78 2.48
CA GLU A 120 3.84 -11.60 2.50
C GLU A 120 3.24 -10.45 3.34
N ILE A 121 1.97 -10.58 3.76
CA ILE A 121 1.28 -9.58 4.57
C ILE A 121 1.11 -10.11 5.99
N LYS A 122 1.64 -9.38 6.95
CA LYS A 122 1.36 -9.58 8.36
C LYS A 122 0.14 -8.76 8.74
N VAL A 123 -0.74 -9.36 9.55
CA VAL A 123 -1.96 -8.71 10.03
C VAL A 123 -2.07 -8.81 11.53
N GLU A 124 -2.49 -7.72 12.13
CA GLU A 124 -2.85 -7.63 13.55
C GLU A 124 -4.18 -6.90 13.66
N THR A 125 -5.12 -7.46 14.42
CA THR A 125 -6.39 -6.81 14.74
C THR A 125 -6.39 -6.38 16.19
N LYS A 126 -6.77 -5.11 16.44
CA LYS A 126 -6.93 -4.55 17.79
C LYS A 126 -8.36 -4.10 17.99
N SER A 127 -8.97 -4.56 19.08
CA SER A 127 -10.31 -4.14 19.47
C SER A 127 -10.27 -3.75 20.94
N GLU A 128 -10.26 -2.46 21.21
CA GLU A 128 -10.28 -1.91 22.57
C GLU A 128 -11.68 -1.44 22.92
N ARG A 129 -12.01 -1.45 24.21
CA ARG A 129 -13.30 -0.99 24.69
C ARG A 129 -13.44 0.52 24.45
N ASN A 130 -14.57 0.94 23.86
CA ASN A 130 -14.87 2.33 23.48
C ASN A 130 -14.02 2.93 22.36
N GLN A 131 -13.27 2.12 21.63
CA GLN A 131 -12.56 2.54 20.42
C GLN A 131 -13.05 1.75 19.22
N ASN A 132 -12.88 2.32 18.04
CA ASN A 132 -13.17 1.62 16.80
C ASN A 132 -12.13 0.49 16.59
N PRO A 133 -12.55 -0.70 16.15
CA PRO A 133 -11.61 -1.77 15.84
C PRO A 133 -10.61 -1.33 14.78
N LEU A 134 -9.34 -1.66 15.00
CA LEU A 134 -8.22 -1.34 14.12
C LEU A 134 -7.68 -2.61 13.48
N ILE A 135 -7.33 -2.51 12.21
CA ILE A 135 -6.63 -3.55 11.46
C ILE A 135 -5.30 -2.95 11.03
N ILE A 136 -4.22 -3.55 11.46
CA ILE A 136 -2.86 -3.14 11.14
C ILE A 136 -2.32 -4.16 10.14
N LEU A 137 -1.90 -3.69 8.98
CA LEU A 137 -1.34 -4.49 7.90
C LEU A 137 0.10 -4.04 7.65
N GLU A 138 1.02 -5.00 7.60
CA GLU A 138 2.44 -4.74 7.31
C GLU A 138 2.91 -5.63 6.17
N SER A 139 3.68 -5.05 5.24
CA SER A 139 4.34 -5.78 4.15
C SER A 139 5.58 -5.02 3.66
N CYS A 140 6.51 -5.73 3.02
CA CYS A 140 7.59 -5.13 2.26
C CYS A 140 7.10 -4.62 0.89
N ASP A 141 6.06 -5.23 0.32
CA ASP A 141 5.49 -4.81 -0.97
C ASP A 141 4.37 -3.78 -0.77
N LYS A 142 4.65 -2.54 -1.18
CA LYS A 142 3.70 -1.43 -1.14
C LYS A 142 2.47 -1.65 -2.02
N GLN A 143 2.66 -2.27 -3.20
CA GLN A 143 1.59 -2.50 -4.16
C GLN A 143 0.61 -3.55 -3.64
N LEU A 144 1.12 -4.69 -3.19
CA LEU A 144 0.32 -5.76 -2.61
C LEU A 144 -0.45 -5.28 -1.38
N LEU A 145 0.24 -4.55 -0.48
CA LEU A 145 -0.39 -3.95 0.70
C LEU A 145 -1.51 -2.98 0.32
N GLY A 146 -1.29 -2.14 -0.69
CA GLY A 146 -2.30 -1.21 -1.20
C GLY A 146 -3.53 -1.92 -1.79
N GLN A 147 -3.33 -2.99 -2.55
CA GLN A 147 -4.41 -3.79 -3.13
C GLN A 147 -5.26 -4.46 -2.04
N VAL A 148 -4.61 -5.04 -1.03
CA VAL A 148 -5.32 -5.68 0.10
C VAL A 148 -6.10 -4.64 0.91
N CYS A 149 -5.52 -3.49 1.22
CA CYS A 149 -6.24 -2.40 1.89
C CYS A 149 -7.46 -1.95 1.08
N ALA A 150 -7.32 -1.78 -0.23
CA ALA A 150 -8.41 -1.41 -1.12
C ALA A 150 -9.52 -2.49 -1.14
N LYS A 151 -9.15 -3.77 -1.16
CA LYS A 151 -10.09 -4.89 -1.09
C LYS A 151 -10.87 -4.90 0.22
N ILE A 152 -10.20 -4.75 1.36
CA ILE A 152 -10.85 -4.69 2.67
C ILE A 152 -11.80 -3.49 2.72
N ARG A 153 -11.38 -2.33 2.25
CA ARG A 153 -12.22 -1.14 2.19
C ARG A 153 -13.45 -1.32 1.29
N SER A 154 -13.34 -2.09 0.21
CA SER A 154 -14.45 -2.37 -0.71
C SER A 154 -15.57 -3.20 -0.07
N PHE A 155 -15.32 -3.96 1.00
CA PHE A 155 -16.35 -4.73 1.69
C PHE A 155 -17.42 -3.84 2.33
N ARG A 156 -17.04 -2.69 2.85
CA ARG A 156 -17.97 -1.68 3.33
C ARG A 156 -17.36 -0.29 3.14
N MET A 157 -17.63 0.32 1.99
CA MET A 157 -17.14 1.66 1.69
C MET A 157 -17.68 2.69 2.67
N PRO A 158 -16.92 3.75 2.99
CA PRO A 158 -17.37 4.80 3.88
C PRO A 158 -18.63 5.50 3.36
N GLU A 159 -19.64 5.59 4.19
CA GLU A 159 -20.87 6.29 3.89
C GLU A 159 -20.70 7.81 4.03
N PRO A 160 -21.22 8.62 3.11
CA PRO A 160 -21.05 10.07 3.14
C PRO A 160 -21.89 10.80 4.19
N TYR A 161 -22.85 10.16 4.83
CA TYR A 161 -23.75 10.82 5.81
C TYR A 161 -23.27 10.67 7.25
N LYS A 162 -23.18 9.45 7.75
CA LYS A 162 -22.73 9.14 9.12
C LYS A 162 -21.26 8.72 9.19
N GLY A 163 -20.62 8.46 8.04
CA GLY A 163 -19.23 8.04 7.96
C GLY A 163 -18.99 6.59 8.37
N LYS A 164 -20.03 5.74 8.38
CA LYS A 164 -19.89 4.31 8.68
C LYS A 164 -19.17 3.59 7.54
N GLY A 165 -18.29 2.70 7.86
CA GLY A 165 -17.54 1.91 6.88
C GLY A 165 -16.11 1.62 7.33
N VAL A 166 -15.30 1.12 6.41
CA VAL A 166 -13.88 0.87 6.59
C VAL A 166 -13.09 2.05 6.06
N LEU A 167 -12.33 2.71 6.94
CA LEU A 167 -11.55 3.91 6.65
C LEU A 167 -10.07 3.64 6.87
N PHE A 168 -9.21 4.46 6.26
CA PHE A 168 -7.84 4.58 6.73
C PHE A 168 -7.81 5.44 8.00
N VAL A 169 -6.92 5.12 8.93
CA VAL A 169 -6.74 5.94 10.13
C VAL A 169 -6.32 7.36 9.73
N GLY A 170 -7.08 8.36 10.22
CA GLY A 170 -6.87 9.76 9.88
C GLY A 170 -7.55 10.22 8.58
N GLU A 171 -8.29 9.35 7.89
CA GLU A 171 -9.06 9.73 6.70
C GLU A 171 -10.25 10.60 7.07
N GLN A 172 -10.31 11.79 6.48
CA GLN A 172 -11.45 12.70 6.62
C GLN A 172 -12.43 12.51 5.46
N ILE A 173 -13.65 12.09 5.79
CA ILE A 173 -14.72 11.93 4.80
C ILE A 173 -15.51 13.24 4.70
N ARG A 174 -15.70 13.71 3.46
CA ARG A 174 -16.60 14.83 3.20
C ARG A 174 -18.04 14.37 3.47
N ARG A 175 -18.59 14.78 4.62
CA ARG A 175 -19.97 14.46 4.99
C ARG A 175 -20.95 15.34 4.23
N LYS A 176 -22.05 14.73 3.81
CA LYS A 176 -23.20 15.42 3.23
C LYS A 176 -24.28 15.58 4.30
N SER A 177 -24.97 16.73 4.31
CA SER A 177 -26.22 16.88 5.07
C SER A 177 -27.30 16.01 4.43
N GLY A 178 -28.03 15.24 5.22
CA GLY A 178 -29.20 14.51 4.75
C GLY A 178 -30.33 15.48 4.35
N LYS A 179 -31.42 14.95 3.84
CA LYS A 179 -32.62 15.74 3.63
C LYS A 179 -33.13 16.27 4.99
N SER A 180 -33.12 17.58 5.17
CA SER A 180 -33.82 18.18 6.31
C SER A 180 -35.34 17.99 6.11
N ALA A 181 -35.99 17.31 7.03
CA ALA A 181 -37.45 17.22 7.01
C ALA A 181 -38.01 18.62 7.24
N GLY A 182 -38.60 19.22 6.20
CA GLY A 182 -39.48 20.38 6.33
C GLY A 182 -38.80 21.71 6.56
N ALA A 183 -38.22 22.29 5.54
CA ALA A 183 -38.42 23.72 5.35
C ALA A 183 -39.79 23.88 4.63
N LYS A 184 -40.86 24.05 5.38
CA LYS A 184 -42.08 24.72 4.87
C LYS A 184 -41.80 26.19 4.85
#